data_9636d263e0b24ac6e0fdd14ab5b5a91b
#
_entry.id   9636d263e0b24ac6e0fdd14ab5b5a91b
#
_cell.length_a   1.000
_cell.length_b   1.000
_cell.length_c   1.000
_cell.angle_alpha   90.00
_cell.angle_beta   90.00
_cell.angle_gamma   90.00
#
_symmetry.space_group_name_H-M   'P 1'
#
loop_
_entity.id
_entity.type
_entity.pdbx_description
1 polymer ?
#
loop_
_entity_poly.entity_id
_entity_poly.type
_entity_poly.pdbx_seq_one_letter_code
_entity_poly.pdbx_strand_id
1 'polypeptide(L)'
;EPQGLRDFTQGLKRLIVVEEKRGLVEQQIREILYGVPNAPVIVGKRTENGQTLFPAHGRLEAMDIALVIGERLANISGNEDLSTQIQTLKERQRRDCSTSPAMIRTPYFCAGCPHNSSTVVPDGSRAMAGIGCHFMAAWMDRNTVGFTQMGAEGSSWIGESPFSETKHVFQNIGDGTYFHSGILAIRASVTAGVNITYKILHNDAVAMTGGQRVDGQVDPATITRQVHAEGVRRIAVVSDDPQKYSKTSQWAPDTTIYHRDDLDQVQREMREVTGTSVIVYDQTCAAEKRRRRRRGEMAIPDKRLFINEAVCEGCGDCGVQSNCVALVPVETEFGRKRAINQSTCNMDYSCQSGFCPSFVTVIGGT
;
A
#
# COMPACT_ATOMS: atom_id res chain seq x y z
N GLU A 1 30.97 6.30 -12.31
CA GLU A 1 32.41 6.54 -12.29
C GLU A 1 32.84 6.97 -13.71
N PRO A 2 33.43 8.19 -13.93
CA PRO A 2 33.66 8.76 -15.24
C PRO A 2 34.67 8.02 -16.09
N GLN A 3 35.78 7.49 -15.49
CA GLN A 3 36.83 6.85 -16.26
C GLN A 3 36.38 5.53 -16.89
N GLY A 4 35.67 4.68 -16.12
CA GLY A 4 35.12 3.44 -16.67
C GLY A 4 34.13 3.66 -17.81
N LEU A 5 33.36 4.76 -17.78
CA LEU A 5 32.49 5.13 -18.90
C LEU A 5 33.29 5.52 -20.14
N ARG A 6 34.35 6.33 -19.98
CA ARG A 6 35.22 6.69 -21.07
C ARG A 6 35.88 5.47 -21.71
N ASP A 7 36.36 4.54 -20.88
CA ASP A 7 36.99 3.30 -21.33
C ASP A 7 35.97 2.41 -22.05
N PHE A 8 34.76 2.27 -21.49
CA PHE A 8 33.68 1.50 -22.10
C PHE A 8 33.24 2.02 -23.46
N THR A 9 33.28 3.34 -23.66
CA THR A 9 32.79 3.96 -24.88
C THR A 9 33.82 4.05 -26.01
N GLN A 10 35.08 3.66 -25.76
CA GLN A 10 36.12 3.64 -26.78
C GLN A 10 35.75 2.73 -27.94
N GLY A 11 35.81 3.28 -29.15
CA GLY A 11 35.51 2.55 -30.40
C GLY A 11 34.04 2.29 -30.67
N LEU A 12 33.14 2.67 -29.77
CA LEU A 12 31.71 2.59 -30.03
C LEU A 12 31.26 3.69 -30.98
N LYS A 13 30.44 3.32 -31.95
CA LYS A 13 29.82 4.30 -32.87
C LYS A 13 28.52 4.88 -32.27
N ARG A 14 27.79 4.09 -31.47
CA ARG A 14 26.51 4.45 -30.89
C ARG A 14 26.39 3.87 -29.49
N LEU A 15 25.70 4.63 -28.61
CA LEU A 15 25.38 4.24 -27.25
C LEU A 15 23.89 4.46 -27.03
N ILE A 16 23.16 3.42 -26.62
CA ILE A 16 21.77 3.49 -26.26
C ILE A 16 21.66 3.49 -24.72
N VAL A 17 20.95 4.49 -24.17
CA VAL A 17 20.66 4.58 -22.75
C VAL A 17 19.20 4.22 -22.52
N VAL A 18 18.96 3.15 -21.76
CA VAL A 18 17.61 2.68 -21.39
C VAL A 18 17.38 2.97 -19.93
N GLU A 19 16.52 3.92 -19.64
CA GLU A 19 16.16 4.29 -18.28
C GLU A 19 14.69 4.73 -18.21
N GLU A 20 14.04 4.52 -17.05
CA GLU A 20 12.68 5.01 -16.81
C GLU A 20 12.65 6.51 -16.50
N LYS A 21 11.47 7.12 -16.71
CA LYS A 21 11.20 8.53 -16.38
C LYS A 21 12.20 9.48 -17.06
N ARG A 22 12.68 10.47 -16.32
CA ARG A 22 13.63 11.46 -16.85
C ARG A 22 14.99 10.82 -17.14
N GLY A 23 15.68 11.36 -18.13
CA GLY A 23 17.03 10.95 -18.51
C GLY A 23 18.07 11.43 -17.49
N LEU A 24 18.26 10.71 -16.39
CA LEU A 24 19.27 11.01 -15.37
C LEU A 24 20.64 10.48 -15.78
N VAL A 25 20.69 9.21 -16.15
CA VAL A 25 21.94 8.53 -16.57
C VAL A 25 22.39 9.07 -17.93
N GLU A 26 21.47 9.25 -18.86
CA GLU A 26 21.76 9.83 -20.17
C GLU A 26 22.43 11.21 -20.07
N GLN A 27 21.93 12.07 -19.18
CA GLN A 27 22.50 13.41 -18.99
C GLN A 27 23.91 13.35 -18.43
N GLN A 28 24.18 12.51 -17.44
CA GLN A 28 25.52 12.32 -16.87
C GLN A 28 26.49 11.74 -17.91
N ILE A 29 26.04 10.80 -18.74
CA ILE A 29 26.87 10.24 -19.83
C ILE A 29 27.22 11.33 -20.82
N ARG A 30 26.29 12.18 -21.23
CA ARG A 30 26.53 13.29 -22.14
C ARG A 30 27.52 14.30 -21.55
N GLU A 31 27.43 14.59 -20.28
CA GLU A 31 28.35 15.48 -19.57
C GLU A 31 29.76 14.89 -19.51
N ILE A 32 29.93 13.62 -19.17
CA ILE A 32 31.22 12.94 -19.06
C ILE A 32 31.92 12.82 -20.41
N LEU A 33 31.15 12.60 -21.49
CA LEU A 33 31.66 12.43 -22.84
C LEU A 33 31.74 13.73 -23.64
N TYR A 34 31.31 14.86 -23.04
CA TYR A 34 31.40 16.15 -23.69
C TYR A 34 32.88 16.50 -24.06
N GLY A 35 33.13 16.80 -25.30
CA GLY A 35 34.47 17.13 -25.78
C GLY A 35 35.47 15.94 -25.90
N VAL A 36 35.02 14.71 -25.62
CA VAL A 36 35.85 13.52 -25.83
C VAL A 36 35.95 13.23 -27.33
N PRO A 37 37.16 13.12 -27.90
CA PRO A 37 37.33 12.80 -29.30
C PRO A 37 36.69 11.45 -29.65
N ASN A 38 35.99 11.41 -30.80
CA ASN A 38 35.30 10.20 -31.29
C ASN A 38 34.28 9.60 -30.30
N ALA A 39 33.68 10.43 -29.43
CA ALA A 39 32.57 10.00 -28.56
C ALA A 39 31.43 9.40 -29.42
N PRO A 40 30.77 8.32 -28.94
CA PRO A 40 29.67 7.72 -29.67
C PRO A 40 28.45 8.65 -29.75
N VAL A 41 27.60 8.45 -30.75
CA VAL A 41 26.28 9.07 -30.79
C VAL A 41 25.44 8.49 -29.65
N ILE A 42 24.99 9.34 -28.72
CA ILE A 42 24.19 8.94 -27.55
C ILE A 42 22.72 9.15 -27.86
N VAL A 43 21.94 8.07 -27.71
CA VAL A 43 20.48 8.10 -27.80
C VAL A 43 19.86 7.48 -26.53
N GLY A 44 18.71 7.95 -26.15
CA GLY A 44 18.02 7.47 -24.94
C GLY A 44 16.58 7.99 -24.92
N LYS A 45 16.31 9.11 -24.26
CA LYS A 45 14.97 9.72 -24.33
C LYS A 45 14.63 10.25 -25.71
N ARG A 46 15.66 10.61 -26.47
CA ARG A 46 15.51 11.11 -27.84
C ARG A 46 16.45 10.41 -28.82
N THR A 47 16.03 10.38 -30.07
CA THR A 47 16.85 9.96 -31.20
C THR A 47 17.89 11.03 -31.54
N GLU A 48 18.78 10.70 -32.48
CA GLU A 48 19.74 11.65 -33.07
C GLU A 48 19.07 12.91 -33.66
N ASN A 49 17.83 12.75 -34.13
CA ASN A 49 17.04 13.82 -34.76
C ASN A 49 16.10 14.52 -33.77
N GLY A 50 16.25 14.29 -32.45
CA GLY A 50 15.44 14.93 -31.40
C GLY A 50 14.05 14.37 -31.21
N GLN A 51 13.65 13.34 -31.97
CA GLN A 51 12.37 12.65 -31.77
C GLN A 51 12.38 11.83 -30.48
N THR A 52 11.22 11.60 -29.89
CA THR A 52 11.10 10.73 -28.70
C THR A 52 11.47 9.29 -29.07
N LEU A 53 12.40 8.69 -28.30
CA LEU A 53 12.79 7.28 -28.42
C LEU A 53 12.20 6.47 -27.25
N PHE A 54 12.59 6.78 -26.02
CA PHE A 54 11.96 6.21 -24.83
C PHE A 54 11.16 7.28 -24.08
N PRO A 55 9.89 7.02 -23.72
CA PRO A 55 9.06 8.01 -23.03
C PRO A 55 9.65 8.37 -21.66
N ALA A 56 9.41 9.61 -21.23
CA ALA A 56 9.79 10.11 -19.90
C ALA A 56 8.63 9.99 -18.90
N HIS A 57 7.49 9.42 -19.30
CA HIS A 57 6.29 9.22 -18.50
C HIS A 57 5.86 7.76 -18.55
N GLY A 58 4.98 7.38 -17.63
CA GLY A 58 4.49 6.02 -17.57
C GLY A 58 5.56 5.01 -17.11
N ARG A 59 5.28 3.74 -17.32
CA ARG A 59 6.19 2.62 -17.12
C ARG A 59 6.84 2.24 -18.44
N LEU A 60 8.10 1.90 -18.43
CA LEU A 60 8.82 1.40 -19.59
C LEU A 60 8.76 -0.14 -19.61
N GLU A 61 7.98 -0.69 -20.50
CA GLU A 61 7.79 -2.14 -20.61
C GLU A 61 8.93 -2.80 -21.38
N ALA A 62 9.22 -4.05 -21.03
CA ALA A 62 10.24 -4.83 -21.74
C ALA A 62 9.95 -4.96 -23.25
N MET A 63 8.67 -5.00 -23.63
CA MET A 63 8.25 -5.03 -25.03
C MET A 63 8.63 -3.76 -25.78
N ASP A 64 8.42 -2.58 -25.17
CA ASP A 64 8.79 -1.30 -25.77
C ASP A 64 10.31 -1.19 -25.99
N ILE A 65 11.08 -1.65 -25.00
CA ILE A 65 12.54 -1.69 -25.09
C ILE A 65 12.98 -2.63 -26.21
N ALA A 66 12.43 -3.84 -26.27
CA ALA A 66 12.76 -4.85 -27.26
C ALA A 66 12.47 -4.35 -28.70
N LEU A 67 11.33 -3.69 -28.90
CA LEU A 67 10.97 -3.13 -30.20
C LEU A 67 11.93 -2.02 -30.63
N VAL A 68 12.22 -1.06 -29.74
CA VAL A 68 13.13 0.05 -30.05
C VAL A 68 14.54 -0.43 -30.34
N ILE A 69 15.11 -1.33 -29.54
CA ILE A 69 16.44 -1.88 -29.75
C ILE A 69 16.47 -2.74 -31.02
N GLY A 70 15.48 -3.60 -31.18
CA GLY A 70 15.34 -4.51 -32.32
C GLY A 70 15.29 -3.75 -33.64
N GLU A 71 14.44 -2.73 -33.76
CA GLU A 71 14.34 -1.90 -34.96
C GLU A 71 15.67 -1.24 -35.31
N ARG A 72 16.38 -0.72 -34.33
CA ARG A 72 17.72 -0.10 -34.58
C ARG A 72 18.74 -1.13 -35.00
N LEU A 73 18.75 -2.32 -34.43
CA LEU A 73 19.64 -3.40 -34.81
C LEU A 73 19.33 -3.92 -36.23
N ALA A 74 18.05 -4.11 -36.55
CA ALA A 74 17.63 -4.52 -37.90
C ALA A 74 18.07 -3.52 -38.98
N ASN A 75 17.89 -2.22 -38.71
CA ASN A 75 18.33 -1.15 -39.63
C ASN A 75 19.86 -1.08 -39.83
N ILE A 76 20.62 -1.51 -38.80
CA ILE A 76 22.09 -1.51 -38.89
C ILE A 76 22.60 -2.78 -39.58
N SER A 77 22.03 -3.94 -39.26
CA SER A 77 22.50 -5.26 -39.70
C SER A 77 21.92 -5.73 -41.03
N GLY A 78 20.75 -5.19 -41.43
CA GLY A 78 19.99 -5.69 -42.58
C GLY A 78 19.46 -7.12 -42.39
N ASN A 79 19.36 -7.60 -41.15
CA ASN A 79 18.95 -8.98 -40.82
C ASN A 79 17.42 -9.16 -40.97
N GLU A 80 17.01 -9.94 -41.98
CA GLU A 80 15.60 -10.21 -42.29
C GLU A 80 14.89 -11.01 -41.19
N ASP A 81 15.57 -11.97 -40.55
CA ASP A 81 14.98 -12.75 -39.43
C ASP A 81 14.64 -11.85 -38.24
N LEU A 82 15.53 -10.91 -37.92
CA LEU A 82 15.28 -9.95 -36.85
C LEU A 82 14.11 -9.04 -37.21
N SER A 83 14.01 -8.59 -38.46
CA SER A 83 12.89 -7.79 -38.95
C SER A 83 11.55 -8.54 -38.81
N THR A 84 11.55 -9.83 -39.14
CA THR A 84 10.37 -10.71 -39.01
C THR A 84 9.96 -10.88 -37.54
N GLN A 85 10.94 -11.09 -36.64
CA GLN A 85 10.65 -11.19 -35.18
C GLN A 85 10.07 -9.87 -34.65
N ILE A 86 10.58 -8.74 -35.03
CA ILE A 86 10.09 -7.42 -34.65
C ILE A 86 8.63 -7.25 -35.09
N GLN A 87 8.32 -7.63 -36.34
CA GLN A 87 6.95 -7.56 -36.85
C GLN A 87 5.98 -8.41 -36.02
N THR A 88 6.41 -9.63 -35.68
CA THR A 88 5.62 -10.53 -34.83
C THR A 88 5.38 -9.91 -33.43
N LEU A 89 6.39 -9.27 -32.82
CA LEU A 89 6.26 -8.58 -31.54
C LEU A 89 5.30 -7.38 -31.63
N LYS A 90 5.36 -6.59 -32.71
CA LYS A 90 4.41 -5.49 -32.94
C LYS A 90 2.97 -5.96 -33.07
N GLU A 91 2.75 -7.07 -33.77
CA GLU A 91 1.41 -7.66 -33.90
C GLU A 91 0.87 -8.17 -32.56
N ARG A 92 1.75 -8.77 -31.75
CA ARG A 92 1.39 -9.17 -30.39
C ARG A 92 1.04 -7.96 -29.52
N GLN A 93 1.86 -6.93 -29.51
CA GLN A 93 1.59 -5.70 -28.77
C GLN A 93 0.26 -5.06 -29.16
N ARG A 94 -0.05 -4.99 -30.47
CA ARG A 94 -1.33 -4.47 -30.96
C ARG A 94 -2.52 -5.30 -30.48
N ARG A 95 -2.42 -6.63 -30.47
CA ARG A 95 -3.47 -7.52 -29.94
C ARG A 95 -3.68 -7.30 -28.46
N ASP A 96 -2.61 -7.25 -27.67
CA ASP A 96 -2.67 -7.04 -26.23
C ASP A 96 -3.31 -5.68 -25.87
N CYS A 97 -3.02 -4.63 -26.64
CA CYS A 97 -3.63 -3.31 -26.47
C CYS A 97 -5.09 -3.23 -26.96
N SER A 98 -5.52 -4.08 -27.90
CA SER A 98 -6.87 -4.06 -28.44
C SER A 98 -7.88 -4.88 -27.63
N THR A 99 -7.41 -5.80 -26.81
CA THR A 99 -8.23 -6.60 -25.90
C THR A 99 -8.45 -5.85 -24.60
N SER A 100 -9.62 -5.24 -24.41
CA SER A 100 -10.08 -4.83 -23.09
C SER A 100 -10.23 -6.09 -22.23
N PRO A 101 -9.50 -6.26 -21.12
CA PRO A 101 -9.66 -7.44 -20.30
C PRO A 101 -11.10 -7.49 -19.77
N ALA A 102 -11.78 -8.63 -19.97
CA ALA A 102 -13.14 -8.84 -19.49
C ALA A 102 -13.26 -8.71 -17.97
N MET A 103 -12.15 -8.92 -17.24
CA MET A 103 -12.03 -8.71 -15.80
C MET A 103 -10.64 -8.15 -15.46
N ILE A 104 -10.63 -7.09 -14.67
CA ILE A 104 -9.40 -6.52 -14.11
C ILE A 104 -9.31 -6.93 -12.64
N ARG A 105 -8.16 -7.47 -12.22
CA ARG A 105 -7.89 -7.71 -10.80
C ARG A 105 -7.54 -6.39 -10.13
N THR A 106 -8.45 -5.90 -9.29
CA THR A 106 -8.15 -4.76 -8.43
C THR A 106 -7.30 -5.23 -7.24
N PRO A 107 -6.26 -4.50 -6.87
CA PRO A 107 -5.52 -4.76 -5.63
C PRO A 107 -6.47 -4.76 -4.43
N TYR A 108 -6.26 -5.72 -3.52
CA TYR A 108 -7.16 -5.92 -2.39
C TYR A 108 -6.40 -6.34 -1.13
N PHE A 109 -7.02 -6.17 0.05
CA PHE A 109 -6.41 -6.57 1.31
C PHE A 109 -6.33 -8.09 1.45
N CYS A 110 -5.31 -8.57 2.17
CA CYS A 110 -5.17 -9.97 2.52
C CYS A 110 -6.36 -10.45 3.38
N ALA A 111 -6.58 -11.77 3.41
CA ALA A 111 -7.57 -12.36 4.32
C ALA A 111 -7.25 -12.02 5.79
N GLY A 112 -8.21 -11.44 6.52
CA GLY A 112 -8.03 -11.02 7.90
C GLY A 112 -6.99 -9.91 8.10
N CYS A 113 -6.77 -9.08 7.09
CA CYS A 113 -5.86 -7.94 7.17
C CYS A 113 -6.40 -6.88 8.16
N PRO A 114 -5.55 -6.30 9.03
CA PRO A 114 -5.97 -5.23 9.93
C PRO A 114 -6.52 -4.02 9.18
N HIS A 115 -6.09 -3.77 7.96
CA HIS A 115 -6.58 -2.65 7.16
C HIS A 115 -8.04 -2.81 6.69
N ASN A 116 -8.61 -4.01 6.76
CA ASN A 116 -10.04 -4.22 6.53
C ASN A 116 -10.89 -3.37 7.49
N SER A 117 -10.46 -3.27 8.75
CA SER A 117 -11.13 -2.46 9.77
C SER A 117 -10.55 -1.05 9.88
N SER A 118 -9.21 -0.94 9.97
CA SER A 118 -8.54 0.33 10.30
C SER A 118 -8.71 1.44 9.25
N THR A 119 -9.01 1.11 7.99
CA THR A 119 -9.18 2.10 6.93
C THR A 119 -10.64 2.55 6.74
N VAL A 120 -11.59 1.93 7.43
CA VAL A 120 -12.98 2.41 7.47
C VAL A 120 -13.02 3.72 8.26
N VAL A 121 -13.86 4.65 7.82
CA VAL A 121 -14.13 5.92 8.52
C VAL A 121 -15.62 6.09 8.73
N PRO A 122 -16.06 6.81 9.78
CA PRO A 122 -17.48 7.08 10.02
C PRO A 122 -18.15 7.79 8.86
N ASP A 123 -19.44 7.56 8.70
CA ASP A 123 -20.25 8.23 7.67
C ASP A 123 -20.07 9.75 7.72
N GLY A 124 -20.01 10.36 6.55
CA GLY A 124 -19.77 11.79 6.39
C GLY A 124 -18.32 12.23 6.64
N SER A 125 -17.42 11.31 6.95
CA SER A 125 -15.98 11.60 7.12
C SER A 125 -15.21 11.36 5.83
N ARG A 126 -14.08 12.03 5.70
CA ARG A 126 -13.11 11.88 4.60
C ARG A 126 -11.80 11.35 5.18
N ALA A 127 -11.18 10.40 4.47
CA ALA A 127 -9.83 9.94 4.76
C ALA A 127 -8.86 10.30 3.65
N MET A 128 -7.59 10.42 4.01
CA MET A 128 -6.47 10.57 3.09
C MET A 128 -5.61 9.31 3.13
N ALA A 129 -5.19 8.85 1.96
CA ALA A 129 -4.34 7.67 1.85
C ALA A 129 -2.90 7.99 2.27
N GLY A 130 -2.27 7.04 2.95
CA GLY A 130 -0.83 7.02 3.14
C GLY A 130 -0.18 5.97 2.25
N ILE A 131 1.15 5.94 2.19
CA ILE A 131 1.90 4.99 1.40
C ILE A 131 2.13 3.70 2.18
N GLY A 132 1.61 2.59 1.68
CA GLY A 132 1.66 1.25 2.28
C GLY A 132 0.48 0.41 1.82
N CYS A 133 0.28 -0.79 2.38
CA CYS A 133 -0.87 -1.65 2.01
C CYS A 133 -2.22 -0.93 2.21
N HIS A 134 -2.32 -0.04 3.18
CA HIS A 134 -3.52 0.76 3.45
C HIS A 134 -3.88 1.74 2.30
N PHE A 135 -2.95 2.02 1.37
CA PHE A 135 -3.24 2.79 0.15
C PHE A 135 -4.37 2.16 -0.67
N MET A 136 -4.50 0.84 -0.64
CA MET A 136 -5.55 0.14 -1.39
C MET A 136 -6.97 0.57 -1.02
N ALA A 137 -7.16 1.22 0.14
CA ALA A 137 -8.44 1.83 0.50
C ALA A 137 -8.91 2.90 -0.49
N ALA A 138 -7.99 3.54 -1.24
CA ALA A 138 -8.31 4.52 -2.28
C ALA A 138 -9.04 3.90 -3.49
N TRP A 139 -8.93 2.58 -3.68
CA TRP A 139 -9.67 1.83 -4.71
C TRP A 139 -10.93 1.13 -4.18
N MET A 140 -11.30 1.40 -2.93
CA MET A 140 -12.48 0.85 -2.27
C MET A 140 -13.46 1.98 -1.96
N ASP A 141 -14.71 1.65 -1.74
CA ASP A 141 -15.73 2.62 -1.29
C ASP A 141 -15.53 2.94 0.21
N ARG A 142 -14.53 3.78 0.51
CA ARG A 142 -14.11 4.12 1.88
C ARG A 142 -13.82 5.61 2.08
N ASN A 143 -14.33 6.45 1.20
CA ASN A 143 -14.10 7.91 1.22
C ASN A 143 -12.61 8.28 1.42
N THR A 144 -11.71 7.45 0.88
CA THR A 144 -10.26 7.64 0.98
C THR A 144 -9.74 8.25 -0.31
N VAL A 145 -9.30 9.51 -0.24
CA VAL A 145 -8.92 10.30 -1.41
C VAL A 145 -7.62 11.07 -1.16
N GLY A 146 -6.84 11.24 -2.23
CA GLY A 146 -5.58 11.97 -2.16
C GLY A 146 -4.47 11.18 -1.45
N PHE A 147 -3.25 11.46 -1.84
CA PHE A 147 -2.04 10.93 -1.20
C PHE A 147 -0.86 11.84 -1.47
N THR A 148 0.18 11.71 -0.66
CA THR A 148 1.47 12.36 -0.83
C THR A 148 2.60 11.33 -0.78
N GLN A 149 3.84 11.75 -0.94
CA GLN A 149 5.00 10.89 -0.72
C GLN A 149 5.13 10.47 0.76
N MET A 150 5.86 9.38 1.01
CA MET A 150 6.17 8.90 2.36
C MET A 150 6.79 10.01 3.20
N GLY A 151 6.22 10.26 4.37
CA GLY A 151 6.67 11.26 5.34
C GLY A 151 6.00 12.62 5.22
N ALA A 152 5.17 12.84 4.19
CA ALA A 152 4.37 14.07 4.05
C ALA A 152 2.86 13.81 4.20
N GLU A 153 2.49 12.63 4.70
CA GLU A 153 1.08 12.28 4.91
C GLU A 153 0.38 13.31 5.80
N GLY A 154 -0.72 13.87 5.31
CA GLY A 154 -1.49 14.91 5.99
C GLY A 154 -1.01 16.34 5.73
N SER A 155 0.19 16.56 5.19
CA SER A 155 0.70 17.92 4.92
C SER A 155 -0.11 18.66 3.86
N SER A 156 -0.70 17.96 2.89
CA SER A 156 -1.58 18.56 1.89
C SER A 156 -2.84 19.16 2.52
N TRP A 157 -3.35 18.57 3.62
CA TRP A 157 -4.50 19.12 4.35
C TRP A 157 -4.20 20.48 4.98
N ILE A 158 -2.95 20.76 5.37
CA ILE A 158 -2.55 22.06 5.90
C ILE A 158 -2.84 23.17 4.87
N GLY A 159 -2.52 22.91 3.60
CA GLY A 159 -2.81 23.87 2.53
C GLY A 159 -4.25 23.86 2.03
N GLU A 160 -4.94 22.71 2.11
CA GLU A 160 -6.31 22.56 1.63
C GLU A 160 -7.36 23.08 2.63
N SER A 161 -7.14 22.86 3.92
CA SER A 161 -8.14 23.11 4.96
C SER A 161 -8.71 24.53 5.00
N PRO A 162 -7.93 25.63 4.73
CA PRO A 162 -8.50 26.99 4.72
C PRO A 162 -9.51 27.23 3.58
N PHE A 163 -9.47 26.42 2.54
CA PHE A 163 -10.28 26.55 1.32
C PHE A 163 -11.35 25.48 1.17
N SER A 164 -11.45 24.56 2.16
CA SER A 164 -12.35 23.41 2.12
C SER A 164 -13.56 23.61 3.03
N GLU A 165 -14.73 23.13 2.58
CA GLU A 165 -15.91 23.01 3.43
C GLU A 165 -15.79 21.85 4.42
N THR A 166 -14.92 20.87 4.15
CA THR A 166 -14.61 19.76 5.04
C THR A 166 -13.96 20.30 6.32
N LYS A 167 -14.51 19.93 7.47
CA LYS A 167 -14.03 20.45 8.75
C LYS A 167 -12.91 19.62 9.37
N HIS A 168 -12.80 18.35 8.99
CA HIS A 168 -11.86 17.38 9.55
C HIS A 168 -11.55 16.29 8.54
N VAL A 169 -10.34 15.76 8.59
CA VAL A 169 -9.93 14.58 7.80
C VAL A 169 -9.22 13.55 8.67
N PHE A 170 -9.35 12.28 8.28
CA PHE A 170 -8.51 11.20 8.81
C PHE A 170 -7.32 10.98 7.87
N GLN A 171 -6.11 10.87 8.41
CA GLN A 171 -4.92 10.55 7.64
C GLN A 171 -4.38 9.18 8.03
N ASN A 172 -4.40 8.23 7.11
CA ASN A 172 -3.75 6.94 7.32
C ASN A 172 -2.24 7.06 7.13
N ILE A 173 -1.46 6.51 8.06
CA ILE A 173 0.00 6.47 7.98
C ILE A 173 0.50 5.13 8.54
N GLY A 174 1.40 4.45 7.84
CA GLY A 174 2.02 3.21 8.32
C GLY A 174 3.09 3.47 9.38
N ASP A 175 3.33 2.46 10.23
CA ASP A 175 4.36 2.48 11.27
C ASP A 175 5.77 2.71 10.70
N GLY A 176 6.09 2.08 9.57
CA GLY A 176 7.37 2.29 8.89
C GLY A 176 7.56 3.73 8.42
N THR A 177 6.53 4.34 7.83
CA THR A 177 6.55 5.74 7.41
C THR A 177 6.63 6.67 8.62
N TYR A 178 5.85 6.39 9.67
CA TYR A 178 5.89 7.16 10.91
C TYR A 178 7.32 7.20 11.48
N PHE A 179 7.96 6.04 11.59
CA PHE A 179 9.33 5.92 12.09
C PHE A 179 10.34 6.65 11.19
N HIS A 180 10.22 6.47 9.88
CA HIS A 180 11.16 7.06 8.91
C HIS A 180 11.11 8.60 8.91
N SER A 181 9.92 9.19 8.79
CA SER A 181 9.78 10.65 8.60
C SER A 181 8.40 11.23 8.91
N GLY A 182 7.37 10.40 9.07
CA GLY A 182 5.98 10.85 9.20
C GLY A 182 5.69 11.71 10.42
N ILE A 183 6.51 11.61 11.47
CA ILE A 183 6.39 12.48 12.65
C ILE A 183 6.56 13.97 12.30
N LEU A 184 7.32 14.30 11.25
CA LEU A 184 7.50 15.68 10.79
C LEU A 184 6.20 16.27 10.22
N ALA A 185 5.39 15.47 9.53
CA ALA A 185 4.09 15.90 9.03
C ALA A 185 3.08 16.10 10.18
N ILE A 186 3.14 15.26 11.23
CA ILE A 186 2.34 15.44 12.45
C ILE A 186 2.72 16.74 13.14
N ARG A 187 4.01 17.01 13.32
CA ARG A 187 4.53 18.28 13.87
C ARG A 187 4.01 19.50 13.08
N ALA A 188 4.09 19.41 11.75
CA ALA A 188 3.61 20.47 10.87
C ALA A 188 2.10 20.72 11.04
N SER A 189 1.30 19.66 11.15
CA SER A 189 -0.15 19.76 11.36
C SER A 189 -0.50 20.34 12.72
N VAL A 190 0.23 19.98 13.78
CA VAL A 190 0.07 20.57 15.12
C VAL A 190 0.39 22.08 15.07
N THR A 191 1.50 22.44 14.44
CA THR A 191 1.92 23.84 14.31
C THR A 191 0.92 24.67 13.52
N ALA A 192 0.34 24.09 12.47
CA ALA A 192 -0.69 24.75 11.65
C ALA A 192 -2.07 24.80 12.33
N GLY A 193 -2.29 24.04 13.40
CA GLY A 193 -3.56 24.00 14.13
C GLY A 193 -4.73 23.42 13.35
N VAL A 194 -4.47 22.59 12.34
CA VAL A 194 -5.52 22.00 11.48
C VAL A 194 -6.24 20.84 12.16
N ASN A 195 -7.53 20.69 11.87
CA ASN A 195 -8.34 19.60 12.38
C ASN A 195 -8.07 18.33 11.56
N ILE A 196 -7.26 17.46 12.12
CA ILE A 196 -6.84 16.19 11.49
C ILE A 196 -6.65 15.11 12.55
N THR A 197 -7.10 13.89 12.25
CA THR A 197 -6.78 12.72 13.04
C THR A 197 -5.84 11.82 12.26
N TYR A 198 -4.61 11.68 12.71
CA TYR A 198 -3.69 10.67 12.19
C TYR A 198 -4.04 9.30 12.72
N LYS A 199 -4.24 8.34 11.83
CA LYS A 199 -4.33 6.91 12.17
C LYS A 199 -2.98 6.27 11.88
N ILE A 200 -2.16 6.09 12.94
CA ILE A 200 -0.88 5.39 12.83
C ILE A 200 -1.16 3.90 12.87
N LEU A 201 -1.02 3.24 11.72
CA LEU A 201 -1.37 1.85 11.50
C LEU A 201 -0.17 0.97 11.86
N HIS A 202 -0.04 0.68 13.16
CA HIS A 202 1.03 -0.14 13.72
C HIS A 202 0.73 -1.62 13.46
N ASN A 203 1.45 -2.24 12.53
CA ASN A 203 1.24 -3.63 12.15
C ASN A 203 2.50 -4.51 12.28
N ASP A 204 3.54 -3.96 12.88
CA ASP A 204 4.80 -4.64 13.24
C ASP A 204 5.56 -5.20 12.02
N ALA A 205 5.35 -4.62 10.82
CA ALA A 205 6.06 -5.02 9.62
C ALA A 205 5.96 -3.98 8.50
N VAL A 206 7.02 -3.83 7.70
CA VAL A 206 6.94 -3.18 6.37
C VAL A 206 6.31 -4.18 5.40
N ALA A 207 4.97 -4.28 5.46
CA ALA A 207 4.22 -5.41 4.91
C ALA A 207 4.24 -5.46 3.38
N MET A 208 4.15 -4.30 2.70
CA MET A 208 4.02 -4.22 1.24
C MET A 208 5.24 -4.79 0.50
N THR A 209 6.42 -4.63 1.05
CA THR A 209 7.68 -5.05 0.42
C THR A 209 8.18 -6.42 0.87
N GLY A 210 7.40 -7.16 1.64
CA GLY A 210 7.73 -8.54 2.02
C GLY A 210 7.79 -8.81 3.53
N GLY A 211 7.42 -7.84 4.37
CA GLY A 211 7.35 -8.01 5.81
C GLY A 211 8.70 -7.85 6.51
N GLN A 212 9.53 -6.93 6.04
CA GLN A 212 10.73 -6.53 6.73
C GLN A 212 10.37 -5.93 8.11
N ARG A 213 11.26 -6.11 9.07
CA ARG A 213 11.15 -5.40 10.35
C ARG A 213 11.37 -3.91 10.12
N VAL A 214 10.65 -3.09 10.87
CA VAL A 214 10.93 -1.65 10.93
C VAL A 214 12.23 -1.46 11.69
N ASP A 215 13.19 -0.77 11.10
CA ASP A 215 14.42 -0.40 11.81
C ASP A 215 14.07 0.53 12.99
N GLY A 216 14.58 0.22 14.18
CA GLY A 216 14.25 0.98 15.38
C GLY A 216 12.79 0.80 15.81
N GLN A 217 12.42 -0.41 16.21
CA GLN A 217 11.05 -0.73 16.67
C GLN A 217 10.55 0.27 17.71
N VAL A 218 9.52 1.01 17.34
CA VAL A 218 8.80 1.93 18.22
C VAL A 218 7.49 1.28 18.61
N ASP A 219 7.35 0.86 19.85
CA ASP A 219 6.12 0.29 20.37
C ASP A 219 4.99 1.35 20.49
N PRO A 220 3.72 0.95 20.57
CA PRO A 220 2.61 1.88 20.68
C PRO A 220 2.73 2.87 21.84
N ALA A 221 3.27 2.47 22.99
CA ALA A 221 3.43 3.36 24.13
C ALA A 221 4.49 4.46 23.83
N THR A 222 5.59 4.10 23.18
CA THR A 222 6.59 5.07 22.72
C THR A 222 6.01 6.02 21.67
N ILE A 223 5.22 5.53 20.71
CA ILE A 223 4.53 6.37 19.73
C ILE A 223 3.66 7.42 20.44
N THR A 224 2.87 7.00 21.45
CA THR A 224 2.00 7.96 22.17
C THR A 224 2.80 9.06 22.85
N ARG A 225 3.93 8.73 23.46
CA ARG A 225 4.81 9.73 24.12
C ARG A 225 5.46 10.68 23.12
N GLN A 226 5.86 10.17 21.95
CA GLN A 226 6.46 11.00 20.90
C GLN A 226 5.44 12.00 20.36
N VAL A 227 4.24 11.55 19.98
CA VAL A 227 3.21 12.47 19.45
C VAL A 227 2.68 13.43 20.51
N HIS A 228 2.65 13.01 21.78
CA HIS A 228 2.32 13.90 22.89
C HIS A 228 3.36 15.02 23.03
N ALA A 229 4.65 14.68 22.95
CA ALA A 229 5.74 15.66 23.00
C ALA A 229 5.70 16.63 21.79
N GLU A 230 5.13 16.24 20.66
CA GLU A 230 4.86 17.14 19.52
C GLU A 230 3.65 18.06 19.73
N GLY A 231 2.91 17.90 20.83
CA GLY A 231 1.76 18.74 21.17
C GLY A 231 0.41 18.22 20.70
N VAL A 232 0.32 16.94 20.35
CA VAL A 232 -0.97 16.29 20.03
C VAL A 232 -1.86 16.28 21.27
N ARG A 233 -3.09 16.78 21.14
CA ARG A 233 -3.99 17.02 22.27
C ARG A 233 -4.76 15.78 22.74
N ARG A 234 -5.15 14.91 21.82
CA ARG A 234 -5.92 13.71 22.11
C ARG A 234 -5.30 12.50 21.45
N ILE A 235 -5.03 11.46 22.26
CA ILE A 235 -4.37 10.22 21.80
C ILE A 235 -5.21 9.03 22.25
N ALA A 236 -5.50 8.12 21.32
CA ALA A 236 -6.13 6.84 21.60
C ALA A 236 -5.29 5.70 21.02
N VAL A 237 -5.30 4.55 21.69
CA VAL A 237 -4.78 3.29 21.18
C VAL A 237 -5.95 2.36 20.93
N VAL A 238 -6.01 1.77 19.75
CA VAL A 238 -7.05 0.81 19.36
C VAL A 238 -6.37 -0.49 18.97
N SER A 239 -6.73 -1.58 19.63
CA SER A 239 -6.04 -2.87 19.45
C SER A 239 -7.02 -4.04 19.30
N ASP A 240 -6.58 -5.09 18.59
CA ASP A 240 -7.28 -6.37 18.54
C ASP A 240 -7.19 -7.17 19.86
N ASP A 241 -6.23 -6.81 20.72
CA ASP A 241 -6.06 -7.37 22.05
C ASP A 241 -5.52 -6.29 23.02
N PRO A 242 -6.38 -5.51 23.68
CA PRO A 242 -5.96 -4.52 24.67
C PRO A 242 -5.25 -5.12 25.89
N GLN A 243 -5.44 -6.42 26.17
CA GLN A 243 -4.86 -7.07 27.35
C GLN A 243 -3.38 -7.46 27.12
N LYS A 244 -2.91 -7.41 25.88
CA LYS A 244 -1.51 -7.71 25.56
C LYS A 244 -0.51 -6.70 26.17
N TYR A 245 -1.00 -5.52 26.55
CA TYR A 245 -0.13 -4.48 27.07
C TYR A 245 0.20 -4.71 28.56
N SER A 246 1.48 -4.57 28.88
CA SER A 246 1.93 -4.65 30.28
C SER A 246 1.36 -3.50 31.10
N LYS A 247 1.02 -3.79 32.37
CA LYS A 247 0.65 -2.75 33.35
C LYS A 247 1.79 -1.75 33.61
N THR A 248 3.01 -2.11 33.27
CA THR A 248 4.21 -1.25 33.39
C THR A 248 4.48 -0.42 32.12
N SER A 249 3.67 -0.56 31.07
CA SER A 249 3.81 0.24 29.85
C SER A 249 3.64 1.72 30.17
N GLN A 250 4.62 2.51 29.75
CA GLN A 250 4.64 3.96 29.99
C GLN A 250 3.93 4.68 28.83
N TRP A 251 2.65 4.89 28.96
CA TRP A 251 1.85 5.65 28.03
C TRP A 251 2.02 7.16 28.19
N ALA A 252 1.68 7.93 27.17
CA ALA A 252 1.51 9.37 27.32
C ALA A 252 0.33 9.68 28.28
N PRO A 253 0.36 10.83 28.98
CA PRO A 253 -0.79 11.26 29.76
C PRO A 253 -2.10 11.23 28.96
N ASP A 254 -3.20 10.90 29.63
CA ASP A 254 -4.55 10.88 29.08
C ASP A 254 -4.75 9.97 27.85
N THR A 255 -3.80 9.04 27.59
CA THR A 255 -3.97 8.02 26.57
C THR A 255 -5.04 7.02 26.97
N THR A 256 -6.03 6.81 26.10
CA THR A 256 -7.09 5.81 26.30
C THR A 256 -6.85 4.61 25.40
N ILE A 257 -7.16 3.41 25.90
CA ILE A 257 -6.96 2.15 25.16
C ILE A 257 -8.33 1.51 24.93
N TYR A 258 -8.61 1.13 23.70
CA TYR A 258 -9.87 0.57 23.24
C TYR A 258 -9.69 -0.75 22.52
N HIS A 259 -10.72 -1.58 22.50
CA HIS A 259 -10.78 -2.71 21.59
C HIS A 259 -11.08 -2.22 20.17
N ARG A 260 -10.63 -2.97 19.15
CA ARG A 260 -10.83 -2.59 17.74
C ARG A 260 -12.30 -2.46 17.34
N ASP A 261 -13.20 -3.14 18.03
CA ASP A 261 -14.64 -3.07 17.75
C ASP A 261 -15.22 -1.69 18.12
N ASP A 262 -14.54 -0.93 18.97
CA ASP A 262 -14.90 0.43 19.35
C ASP A 262 -14.35 1.49 18.37
N LEU A 263 -13.65 1.10 17.30
CA LEU A 263 -12.96 2.03 16.40
C LEU A 263 -13.89 3.10 15.81
N ASP A 264 -15.12 2.74 15.42
CA ASP A 264 -16.06 3.73 14.86
C ASP A 264 -16.40 4.82 15.88
N GLN A 265 -16.71 4.41 17.12
CA GLN A 265 -16.98 5.34 18.20
C GLN A 265 -15.76 6.25 18.48
N VAL A 266 -14.58 5.67 18.60
CA VAL A 266 -13.33 6.43 18.82
C VAL A 266 -13.09 7.42 17.71
N GLN A 267 -13.30 7.05 16.46
CA GLN A 267 -13.16 7.96 15.32
C GLN A 267 -14.19 9.10 15.36
N ARG A 268 -15.44 8.83 15.76
CA ARG A 268 -16.47 9.89 15.93
C ARG A 268 -16.07 10.89 17.01
N GLU A 269 -15.52 10.43 18.12
CA GLU A 269 -15.01 11.29 19.20
C GLU A 269 -13.82 12.12 18.70
N MET A 270 -12.85 11.49 18.02
CA MET A 270 -11.65 12.16 17.50
C MET A 270 -11.97 13.22 16.44
N ARG A 271 -12.99 13.00 15.63
CA ARG A 271 -13.43 13.95 14.61
C ARG A 271 -13.88 15.31 15.18
N GLU A 272 -14.39 15.30 16.42
CA GLU A 272 -14.86 16.52 17.08
C GLU A 272 -13.73 17.26 17.84
N VAL A 273 -12.52 16.69 17.88
CA VAL A 273 -11.36 17.33 18.54
C VAL A 273 -10.82 18.46 17.67
N THR A 274 -10.76 19.65 18.23
CA THR A 274 -10.10 20.79 17.55
C THR A 274 -8.59 20.63 17.54
N GLY A 275 -7.98 20.75 16.37
CA GLY A 275 -6.55 20.56 16.15
C GLY A 275 -6.20 19.12 15.80
N THR A 276 -4.94 18.76 16.02
CA THR A 276 -4.41 17.43 15.63
C THR A 276 -4.65 16.42 16.74
N SER A 277 -5.21 15.27 16.37
CA SER A 277 -5.38 14.10 17.23
C SER A 277 -4.75 12.85 16.61
N VAL A 278 -4.50 11.80 17.41
CA VAL A 278 -3.85 10.57 16.95
C VAL A 278 -4.59 9.34 17.46
N ILE A 279 -4.81 8.39 16.56
CA ILE A 279 -5.19 7.01 16.87
C ILE A 279 -4.01 6.11 16.50
N VAL A 280 -3.45 5.39 17.47
CA VAL A 280 -2.51 4.30 17.20
C VAL A 280 -3.33 3.02 17.06
N TYR A 281 -3.49 2.53 15.83
CA TYR A 281 -4.18 1.28 15.57
C TYR A 281 -3.17 0.13 15.55
N ASP A 282 -3.20 -0.70 16.58
CA ASP A 282 -2.19 -1.73 16.82
C ASP A 282 -2.74 -3.14 16.62
N GLN A 283 -2.46 -3.69 15.44
CA GLN A 283 -2.82 -5.06 15.08
C GLN A 283 -1.80 -5.62 14.09
N THR A 284 -1.14 -6.73 14.42
CA THR A 284 -0.12 -7.37 13.59
C THR A 284 -0.64 -7.71 12.18
N CYS A 285 0.19 -7.46 11.16
CA CYS A 285 -0.09 -7.81 9.76
C CYS A 285 -0.51 -9.29 9.61
N ALA A 286 -1.58 -9.55 8.87
CA ALA A 286 -2.13 -10.91 8.68
C ALA A 286 -1.12 -11.87 8.02
N ALA A 287 -0.33 -11.39 7.06
CA ALA A 287 0.72 -12.19 6.42
C ALA A 287 1.85 -12.52 7.40
N GLU A 288 2.18 -11.57 8.28
CA GLU A 288 3.20 -11.77 9.32
C GLU A 288 2.70 -12.71 10.43
N LYS A 289 1.44 -12.58 10.88
CA LYS A 289 0.81 -13.57 11.78
C LYS A 289 0.93 -14.99 11.22
N ARG A 290 0.67 -15.16 9.91
CA ARG A 290 0.79 -16.47 9.24
C ARG A 290 2.23 -16.99 9.23
N ARG A 291 3.23 -16.14 8.94
CA ARG A 291 4.65 -16.53 8.95
C ARG A 291 5.11 -16.93 10.35
N ARG A 292 4.79 -16.12 11.38
CA ARG A 292 5.15 -16.39 12.78
C ARG A 292 4.51 -17.67 13.29
N ARG A 293 3.25 -17.92 12.96
CA ARG A 293 2.56 -19.20 13.30
C ARG A 293 3.25 -20.39 12.65
N ARG A 294 3.65 -20.31 11.38
CA ARG A 294 4.37 -21.38 10.68
C ARG A 294 5.76 -21.66 11.26
N ARG A 295 6.40 -20.65 11.86
CA ARG A 295 7.70 -20.79 12.53
C ARG A 295 7.59 -21.16 14.01
N GLY A 296 6.40 -21.31 14.55
CA GLY A 296 6.19 -21.52 15.98
C GLY A 296 6.43 -20.31 16.88
N GLU A 297 6.58 -19.12 16.29
CA GLU A 297 6.83 -17.85 17.01
C GLU A 297 5.53 -17.19 17.50
N MET A 298 4.39 -17.68 17.11
CA MET A 298 3.07 -17.19 17.52
C MET A 298 2.10 -18.36 17.66
N ALA A 299 1.32 -18.36 18.73
CA ALA A 299 0.32 -19.38 18.97
C ALA A 299 -0.73 -19.43 17.85
N ILE A 300 -1.11 -20.63 17.44
CA ILE A 300 -2.24 -20.86 16.54
C ILE A 300 -3.48 -20.96 17.42
N PRO A 301 -4.51 -20.11 17.20
CA PRO A 301 -5.76 -20.26 17.96
C PRO A 301 -6.37 -21.65 17.74
N ASP A 302 -6.88 -22.26 18.79
CA ASP A 302 -7.60 -23.54 18.74
C ASP A 302 -9.02 -23.42 18.17
N LYS A 303 -9.45 -22.20 17.91
CA LYS A 303 -10.76 -21.83 17.36
C LYS A 303 -10.71 -21.75 15.84
N ARG A 304 -11.71 -22.39 15.18
CA ARG A 304 -11.98 -22.24 13.75
C ARG A 304 -13.44 -21.84 13.54
N LEU A 305 -13.68 -21.01 12.51
CA LEU A 305 -15.01 -20.67 12.08
C LEU A 305 -15.40 -21.45 10.83
N PHE A 306 -16.60 -21.92 10.81
CA PHE A 306 -17.23 -22.60 9.69
C PHE A 306 -18.60 -21.97 9.41
N ILE A 307 -19.02 -21.91 8.16
CA ILE A 307 -20.37 -21.47 7.79
C ILE A 307 -21.17 -22.71 7.38
N ASN A 308 -22.27 -22.96 8.06
CA ASN A 308 -23.19 -24.01 7.69
C ASN A 308 -24.02 -23.56 6.48
N GLU A 309 -23.75 -24.15 5.32
CA GLU A 309 -24.37 -23.81 4.06
C GLU A 309 -25.88 -24.07 4.06
N ALA A 310 -26.36 -25.05 4.83
CA ALA A 310 -27.78 -25.35 4.96
C ALA A 310 -28.56 -24.22 5.72
N VAL A 311 -27.87 -23.44 6.54
CA VAL A 311 -28.43 -22.31 7.30
C VAL A 311 -28.14 -20.97 6.63
N CYS A 312 -27.09 -20.90 5.81
CA CYS A 312 -26.67 -19.66 5.16
C CYS A 312 -27.71 -19.17 4.15
N GLU A 313 -28.18 -17.94 4.31
CA GLU A 313 -29.10 -17.28 3.37
C GLU A 313 -28.40 -16.63 2.17
N GLY A 314 -27.08 -16.63 2.11
CA GLY A 314 -26.33 -16.03 1.03
C GLY A 314 -26.35 -14.48 1.01
N CYS A 315 -26.81 -13.83 2.06
CA CYS A 315 -26.99 -12.37 2.15
C CYS A 315 -25.70 -11.58 1.97
N GLY A 316 -24.53 -12.17 2.26
CA GLY A 316 -23.23 -11.51 2.10
C GLY A 316 -22.79 -10.60 3.24
N ASP A 317 -23.60 -10.42 4.30
CA ASP A 317 -23.30 -9.53 5.43
C ASP A 317 -21.94 -9.82 6.08
N CYS A 318 -21.56 -11.07 6.26
CA CYS A 318 -20.22 -11.46 6.74
C CYS A 318 -19.09 -10.87 5.89
N GLY A 319 -19.29 -10.71 4.60
CA GLY A 319 -18.35 -10.03 3.69
C GLY A 319 -18.33 -8.53 3.90
N VAL A 320 -19.47 -7.90 4.14
CA VAL A 320 -19.57 -6.46 4.43
C VAL A 320 -18.87 -6.15 5.74
N GLN A 321 -19.13 -6.93 6.79
CA GLN A 321 -18.53 -6.75 8.12
C GLN A 321 -17.00 -6.89 8.11
N SER A 322 -16.47 -7.88 7.39
CA SER A 322 -15.05 -8.22 7.46
C SER A 322 -14.21 -7.76 6.28
N ASN A 323 -14.83 -7.47 5.15
CA ASN A 323 -14.14 -7.22 3.87
C ASN A 323 -13.07 -8.30 3.54
N CYS A 324 -13.34 -9.56 3.93
CA CYS A 324 -12.33 -10.63 3.95
C CYS A 324 -12.43 -11.53 2.72
N VAL A 325 -11.32 -11.63 1.97
CA VAL A 325 -11.23 -12.49 0.76
C VAL A 325 -11.23 -14.00 1.07
N ALA A 326 -11.16 -14.42 2.34
CA ALA A 326 -11.35 -15.82 2.71
C ALA A 326 -12.81 -16.26 2.71
N LEU A 327 -13.76 -15.32 2.66
CA LEU A 327 -15.17 -15.60 2.45
C LEU A 327 -15.42 -15.80 0.95
N VAL A 328 -15.70 -17.02 0.57
CA VAL A 328 -15.89 -17.41 -0.82
C VAL A 328 -17.34 -17.77 -1.12
N PRO A 329 -17.84 -17.47 -2.33
CA PRO A 329 -19.15 -17.96 -2.74
C PRO A 329 -19.09 -19.47 -3.00
N VAL A 330 -20.19 -20.16 -2.70
CA VAL A 330 -20.42 -21.56 -3.01
C VAL A 330 -21.76 -21.68 -3.71
N GLU A 331 -21.78 -22.25 -4.89
CA GLU A 331 -23.03 -22.53 -5.63
C GLU A 331 -23.64 -23.83 -5.10
N THR A 332 -24.90 -23.80 -4.69
CA THR A 332 -25.66 -24.94 -4.21
C THR A 332 -26.98 -25.07 -4.96
N GLU A 333 -27.70 -26.18 -4.81
CA GLU A 333 -29.03 -26.36 -5.37
C GLU A 333 -30.06 -25.35 -4.83
N PHE A 334 -29.78 -24.72 -3.67
CA PHE A 334 -30.59 -23.66 -3.05
C PHE A 334 -30.01 -22.25 -3.28
N GLY A 335 -29.23 -22.08 -4.35
CA GLY A 335 -28.61 -20.80 -4.71
C GLY A 335 -27.24 -20.60 -4.11
N ARG A 336 -26.71 -19.39 -4.29
CA ARG A 336 -25.35 -19.02 -3.87
C ARG A 336 -25.27 -18.80 -2.37
N LYS A 337 -24.43 -19.57 -1.71
CA LYS A 337 -24.13 -19.50 -0.27
C LYS A 337 -22.73 -18.93 -0.04
N ARG A 338 -22.28 -18.90 1.21
CA ARG A 338 -20.92 -18.49 1.59
C ARG A 338 -20.21 -19.60 2.35
N ALA A 339 -18.93 -19.71 2.13
CA ALA A 339 -18.04 -20.59 2.92
C ALA A 339 -16.76 -19.84 3.30
N ILE A 340 -16.03 -20.35 4.28
CA ILE A 340 -14.71 -19.84 4.67
C ILE A 340 -13.66 -20.76 4.06
N ASN A 341 -12.82 -20.22 3.20
CA ASN A 341 -11.65 -20.92 2.71
C ASN A 341 -10.62 -21.03 3.85
N GLN A 342 -10.57 -22.21 4.49
CA GLN A 342 -9.73 -22.46 5.67
C GLN A 342 -8.23 -22.33 5.36
N SER A 343 -7.81 -22.62 4.13
CA SER A 343 -6.40 -22.52 3.73
C SER A 343 -5.91 -21.07 3.63
N THR A 344 -6.80 -20.12 3.33
CA THR A 344 -6.48 -18.69 3.22
C THR A 344 -6.86 -17.90 4.48
N CYS A 345 -7.73 -18.42 5.33
CA CYS A 345 -8.17 -17.79 6.57
C CYS A 345 -7.00 -17.52 7.51
N ASN A 346 -6.88 -16.29 8.02
CA ASN A 346 -5.86 -15.88 8.99
C ASN A 346 -6.42 -15.75 10.43
N MET A 347 -7.63 -16.27 10.67
CA MET A 347 -8.25 -16.32 12.01
C MET A 347 -8.33 -14.94 12.68
N ASP A 348 -8.81 -13.96 11.90
CA ASP A 348 -9.08 -12.61 12.40
C ASP A 348 -10.44 -12.48 13.07
N TYR A 349 -11.38 -13.32 12.67
CA TYR A 349 -12.74 -13.45 13.22
C TYR A 349 -13.68 -12.26 13.00
N SER A 350 -13.27 -11.19 12.36
CA SER A 350 -14.12 -10.03 12.04
C SER A 350 -15.37 -10.38 11.22
N CYS A 351 -15.37 -11.53 10.54
CA CYS A 351 -16.55 -12.03 9.84
C CYS A 351 -17.72 -12.43 10.73
N GLN A 352 -17.50 -12.56 12.05
CA GLN A 352 -18.54 -12.80 13.05
C GLN A 352 -19.14 -11.51 13.64
N SER A 353 -18.67 -10.33 13.27
CA SER A 353 -19.12 -9.05 13.87
C SER A 353 -20.60 -8.74 13.60
N GLY A 354 -21.24 -9.39 12.61
CA GLY A 354 -22.68 -9.37 12.40
C GLY A 354 -23.41 -10.50 13.15
N PHE A 355 -24.72 -10.37 13.28
CA PHE A 355 -25.57 -11.46 13.76
C PHE A 355 -25.89 -12.42 12.61
N CYS A 356 -25.28 -13.62 12.63
CA CYS A 356 -25.51 -14.63 11.60
C CYS A 356 -25.59 -16.05 12.22
N PRO A 357 -26.76 -16.71 12.18
CA PRO A 357 -26.95 -18.04 12.78
C PRO A 357 -26.21 -19.18 12.04
N SER A 358 -25.71 -18.94 10.82
CA SER A 358 -24.98 -19.96 10.06
C SER A 358 -23.53 -20.15 10.48
N PHE A 359 -22.97 -19.26 11.30
CA PHE A 359 -21.62 -19.43 11.83
C PHE A 359 -21.55 -20.51 12.89
N VAL A 360 -20.65 -21.44 12.71
CA VAL A 360 -20.32 -22.50 13.67
C VAL A 360 -18.87 -22.32 14.14
N THR A 361 -18.67 -22.33 15.44
CA THR A 361 -17.34 -22.31 16.04
C THR A 361 -16.91 -23.74 16.36
N VAL A 362 -15.76 -24.13 15.84
CA VAL A 362 -15.09 -25.41 16.16
C VAL A 362 -13.91 -25.09 17.07
N ILE A 363 -13.85 -25.74 18.23
CA ILE A 363 -12.78 -25.59 19.22
C ILE A 363 -11.99 -26.91 19.27
N GLY A 364 -10.67 -26.81 19.41
CA GLY A 364 -9.78 -27.98 19.52
C GLY A 364 -9.59 -28.77 18.22
N GLY A 365 -10.01 -28.22 17.08
CA GLY A 365 -9.74 -28.82 15.77
C GLY A 365 -8.27 -28.66 15.36
N THR A 366 -7.58 -29.77 15.06
CA THR A 366 -6.21 -29.80 14.53
C THR A 366 -6.20 -29.86 13.01
#